data_baa612dc6a9ba76a36b8982304bb5653
#
_entry.id   baa612dc6a9ba76a36b8982304bb5653
#
_cell.length_a   1.000
_cell.length_b   1.000
_cell.length_c   1.000
_cell.angle_alpha   90.00
_cell.angle_beta   90.00
_cell.angle_gamma   90.00
#
_symmetry.space_group_name_H-M   'P 1'
#
loop_
_entity.id
_entity.type
_entity.pdbx_description
1 polymer ?
#
loop_
_entity_poly.entity_id
_entity_poly.type
_entity_poly.pdbx_seq_one_letter_code
_entity_poly.pdbx_strand_id
1 'polypeptide(L)'
;MEALHGKWKLDKSKNINVEEFLTAQGYPQDLVAQVSASEGTFEATPDNGKTRVVITSSGQPSTSHLVTLDEPFQLSTPEGIVLTCKCTLEGQGRFREHYSNAAQGVEFTTVREVKGKTMKTETTAKGGCMTQVFNKV
;
A
#
# COMPACT_ATOMS: atom_id res chain seq x y z
N MET A 1 6.65 9.14 -11.18
CA MET A 1 5.70 9.05 -10.04
C MET A 1 4.68 10.19 -9.97
N GLU A 2 4.68 11.07 -10.92
CA GLU A 2 3.73 12.20 -10.93
C GLU A 2 2.27 11.75 -10.90
N ALA A 3 1.95 10.64 -11.53
CA ALA A 3 0.59 10.11 -11.55
C ALA A 3 0.04 9.83 -10.14
N LEU A 4 0.91 9.54 -9.18
CA LEU A 4 0.52 9.28 -7.79
C LEU A 4 0.35 10.55 -6.97
N HIS A 5 0.88 11.70 -7.43
CA HIS A 5 0.86 12.93 -6.64
C HIS A 5 -0.58 13.36 -6.33
N GLY A 6 -0.82 13.70 -5.10
CA GLY A 6 -2.11 14.12 -4.59
C GLY A 6 -2.52 13.35 -3.35
N LYS A 7 -3.74 13.57 -2.92
CA LYS A 7 -4.33 12.88 -1.77
C LYS A 7 -5.44 11.97 -2.25
N TRP A 8 -5.41 10.73 -1.77
CA TRP A 8 -6.33 9.68 -2.19
C TRP A 8 -7.02 9.10 -0.95
N LYS A 9 -8.33 8.91 -1.04
CA LYS A 9 -9.12 8.33 0.04
C LYS A 9 -9.64 6.96 -0.36
N LEU A 10 -9.48 5.99 0.54
CA LEU A 10 -9.98 4.62 0.34
C LEU A 10 -11.50 4.61 0.23
N ASP A 11 -12.00 3.94 -0.81
CA ASP A 11 -13.41 3.62 -0.97
C ASP A 11 -13.64 2.18 -0.51
N LYS A 12 -14.00 2.02 0.76
CA LYS A 12 -14.20 0.71 1.38
C LYS A 12 -15.26 -0.12 0.67
N SER A 13 -16.24 0.52 0.05
CA SER A 13 -17.31 -0.19 -0.63
C SER A 13 -16.82 -1.02 -1.81
N LYS A 14 -15.62 -0.72 -2.29
CA LYS A 14 -14.99 -1.42 -3.43
C LYS A 14 -13.87 -2.37 -3.01
N ASN A 15 -13.69 -2.62 -1.71
CA ASN A 15 -12.75 -3.61 -1.22
C ASN A 15 -13.16 -5.01 -1.70
N ILE A 16 -12.19 -5.76 -2.22
CA ILE A 16 -12.40 -7.13 -2.68
C ILE A 16 -11.42 -8.04 -1.96
N ASN A 17 -11.93 -9.03 -1.25
CA ASN A 17 -11.15 -10.09 -0.61
C ASN A 17 -10.18 -9.61 0.47
N VAL A 18 -10.42 -8.43 1.07
CA VAL A 18 -9.49 -7.85 2.04
C VAL A 18 -9.43 -8.68 3.32
N GLU A 19 -10.58 -9.04 3.90
CA GLU A 19 -10.61 -9.83 5.14
C GLU A 19 -9.99 -11.21 4.96
N GLU A 20 -10.36 -11.91 3.88
CA GLU A 20 -9.87 -13.23 3.56
C GLU A 20 -8.36 -13.22 3.31
N PHE A 21 -7.87 -12.21 2.60
CA PHE A 21 -6.44 -12.05 2.35
C PHE A 21 -5.66 -11.86 3.65
N LEU A 22 -6.10 -10.95 4.51
CA LEU A 22 -5.42 -10.68 5.78
C LEU A 22 -5.46 -11.89 6.71
N THR A 23 -6.59 -12.60 6.74
CA THR A 23 -6.71 -13.85 7.52
C THR A 23 -5.72 -14.90 7.02
N ALA A 24 -5.58 -15.05 5.71
CA ALA A 24 -4.64 -16.00 5.11
C ALA A 24 -3.18 -15.64 5.39
N GLN A 25 -2.87 -14.36 5.64
CA GLN A 25 -1.53 -13.92 6.02
C GLN A 25 -1.24 -14.10 7.52
N GLY A 26 -2.21 -14.59 8.30
CA GLY A 26 -2.03 -14.88 9.71
C GLY A 26 -2.31 -13.72 10.66
N TYR A 27 -2.95 -12.65 10.19
CA TYR A 27 -3.33 -11.54 11.07
C TYR A 27 -4.44 -11.96 12.05
N PRO A 28 -4.39 -11.48 13.31
CA PRO A 28 -5.48 -11.71 14.27
C PRO A 28 -6.81 -11.15 13.79
N GLN A 29 -7.93 -11.80 14.16
CA GLN A 29 -9.25 -11.42 13.65
C GLN A 29 -9.68 -10.01 14.05
N ASP A 30 -9.33 -9.55 15.23
CA ASP A 30 -9.63 -8.16 15.63
C ASP A 30 -8.86 -7.14 14.79
N LEU A 31 -7.61 -7.44 14.40
CA LEU A 31 -6.86 -6.59 13.50
C LEU A 31 -7.45 -6.61 12.08
N VAL A 32 -7.87 -7.79 11.60
CA VAL A 32 -8.55 -7.94 10.30
C VAL A 32 -9.81 -7.07 10.27
N ALA A 33 -10.65 -7.14 11.30
CA ALA A 33 -11.86 -6.34 11.38
C ALA A 33 -11.55 -4.83 11.41
N GLN A 34 -10.52 -4.42 12.16
CA GLN A 34 -10.10 -3.03 12.24
C GLN A 34 -9.62 -2.49 10.90
N VAL A 35 -8.79 -3.25 10.19
CA VAL A 35 -8.28 -2.86 8.87
C VAL A 35 -9.42 -2.79 7.85
N SER A 36 -10.32 -3.77 7.84
CA SER A 36 -11.46 -3.80 6.91
C SER A 36 -12.41 -2.63 7.12
N ALA A 37 -12.57 -2.17 8.35
CA ALA A 37 -13.43 -1.03 8.70
C ALA A 37 -12.71 0.31 8.58
N SER A 38 -11.40 0.31 8.39
CA SER A 38 -10.58 1.52 8.39
C SER A 38 -10.89 2.45 7.23
N GLU A 39 -10.88 3.74 7.52
CA GLU A 39 -10.85 4.77 6.48
C GLU A 39 -9.39 5.15 6.25
N GLY A 40 -8.83 4.68 5.13
CA GLY A 40 -7.45 4.92 4.79
C GLY A 40 -7.26 6.10 3.85
N THR A 41 -6.12 6.79 3.99
CA THR A 41 -5.69 7.80 3.03
C THR A 41 -4.28 7.50 2.58
N PHE A 42 -4.01 7.83 1.32
CA PHE A 42 -2.70 7.76 0.71
C PHE A 42 -2.39 9.14 0.14
N GLU A 43 -1.25 9.69 0.49
CA GLU A 43 -0.84 11.00 -0.02
C GLU A 43 0.57 10.90 -0.57
N ALA A 44 0.77 11.41 -1.78
CA ALA A 44 2.07 11.44 -2.42
C ALA A 44 2.39 12.86 -2.87
N THR A 45 3.55 13.37 -2.47
CA THR A 45 3.99 14.72 -2.80
C THR A 45 5.45 14.71 -3.26
N PRO A 46 5.84 15.61 -4.18
CA PRO A 46 7.24 15.72 -4.57
C PRO A 46 8.09 16.25 -3.40
N ASP A 47 9.30 15.70 -3.25
CA ASP A 47 10.22 16.08 -2.19
C ASP A 47 11.66 15.92 -2.69
N ASN A 48 12.28 17.02 -3.16
CA ASN A 48 13.67 17.04 -3.63
C ASN A 48 14.00 15.95 -4.66
N GLY A 49 13.14 15.79 -5.67
CA GLY A 49 13.34 14.78 -6.73
C GLY A 49 12.88 13.39 -6.35
N LYS A 50 12.41 13.19 -5.13
CA LYS A 50 11.80 11.94 -4.65
C LYS A 50 10.32 12.16 -4.43
N THR A 51 9.61 11.11 -4.05
CA THR A 51 8.20 11.20 -3.68
C THR A 51 8.04 10.85 -2.22
N ARG A 52 7.45 11.75 -1.45
CA ARG A 52 7.07 11.47 -0.07
C ARG A 52 5.69 10.84 -0.07
N VAL A 53 5.60 9.68 0.54
CA VAL A 53 4.34 8.94 0.68
C VAL A 53 3.95 8.94 2.14
N VAL A 54 2.71 9.35 2.42
CA VAL A 54 2.12 9.31 3.76
C VAL A 54 0.87 8.44 3.70
N ILE A 55 0.85 7.41 4.53
CA ILE A 55 -0.28 6.48 4.63
C ILE A 55 -0.90 6.64 6.00
N THR A 56 -2.21 6.88 6.04
CA THR A 56 -2.98 7.01 7.27
C THR A 56 -4.12 6.02 7.27
N SER A 57 -4.31 5.32 8.38
CA SER A 57 -5.43 4.40 8.58
C SER A 57 -6.06 4.68 9.94
N SER A 58 -7.37 4.52 10.04
CA SER A 58 -8.08 4.72 11.30
C SER A 58 -7.53 3.80 12.39
N GLY A 59 -7.24 4.36 13.57
CA GLY A 59 -6.74 3.59 14.71
C GLY A 59 -5.29 3.16 14.61
N GLN A 60 -4.54 3.60 13.60
CA GLN A 60 -3.13 3.28 13.42
C GLN A 60 -2.30 4.56 13.30
N PRO A 61 -1.04 4.57 13.75
CA PRO A 61 -0.14 5.68 13.48
C PRO A 61 0.06 5.87 11.97
N SER A 62 0.16 7.12 11.52
CA SER A 62 0.48 7.37 10.11
C SER A 62 1.94 6.99 9.83
N THR A 63 2.21 6.51 8.62
CA THR A 63 3.56 6.21 8.16
C THR A 63 3.97 7.19 7.07
N SER A 64 5.25 7.54 7.04
CA SER A 64 5.81 8.45 6.04
C SER A 64 7.15 7.92 5.57
N HIS A 65 7.35 7.87 4.26
CA HIS A 65 8.62 7.41 3.69
C HIS A 65 8.87 8.09 2.34
N LEU A 66 10.15 8.12 1.94
CA LEU A 66 10.57 8.65 0.65
C LEU A 66 10.77 7.52 -0.33
N VAL A 67 10.27 7.67 -1.54
CA VAL A 67 10.35 6.67 -2.60
C VAL A 67 11.07 7.27 -3.81
N THR A 68 12.03 6.51 -4.34
CA THR A 68 12.66 6.76 -5.62
C THR A 68 12.48 5.52 -6.47
N LEU A 69 12.05 5.68 -7.73
CA LEU A 69 11.86 4.53 -8.62
C LEU A 69 13.17 3.75 -8.77
N ASP A 70 13.04 2.43 -8.75
CA ASP A 70 14.13 1.47 -8.93
C ASP A 70 15.19 1.47 -7.83
N GLU A 71 15.02 2.23 -6.76
CA GLU A 71 15.91 2.23 -5.61
C GLU A 71 15.26 1.55 -4.41
N PRO A 72 15.92 0.56 -3.78
CA PRO A 72 15.37 -0.06 -2.57
C PRO A 72 15.30 0.95 -1.41
N PHE A 73 14.29 0.80 -0.58
CA PHE A 73 14.14 1.56 0.66
C PHE A 73 13.57 0.67 1.75
N GLN A 74 13.64 1.10 2.99
CA GLN A 74 13.09 0.35 4.13
C GLN A 74 11.90 1.07 4.72
N LEU A 75 10.91 0.28 5.14
CA LEU A 75 9.66 0.74 5.73
C LEU A 75 9.38 -0.10 6.97
N SER A 76 9.05 0.55 8.09
CA SER A 76 8.62 -0.16 9.29
C SER A 76 7.10 -0.19 9.36
N THR A 77 6.55 -1.38 9.63
CA THR A 77 5.11 -1.53 9.85
C THR A 77 4.75 -1.12 11.28
N PRO A 78 3.45 -0.85 11.58
CA PRO A 78 3.02 -0.59 12.95
C PRO A 78 3.35 -1.72 13.92
N GLU A 79 3.47 -2.97 13.44
CA GLU A 79 3.84 -4.13 14.24
C GLU A 79 5.35 -4.23 14.50
N GLY A 80 6.15 -3.30 13.97
CA GLY A 80 7.59 -3.28 14.16
C GLY A 80 8.40 -4.13 13.19
N ILE A 81 7.76 -4.66 12.14
CA ILE A 81 8.45 -5.42 11.10
C ILE A 81 9.08 -4.44 10.11
N VAL A 82 10.36 -4.64 9.81
CA VAL A 82 11.05 -3.85 8.79
C VAL A 82 10.93 -4.54 7.44
N LEU A 83 10.39 -3.85 6.45
CA LEU A 83 10.25 -4.36 5.09
C LEU A 83 11.27 -3.67 4.19
N THR A 84 11.88 -4.44 3.29
CA THR A 84 12.65 -3.89 2.17
C THR A 84 11.71 -3.77 0.99
N CYS A 85 11.65 -2.58 0.41
CA CYS A 85 10.68 -2.23 -0.61
C CYS A 85 11.38 -1.72 -1.86
N LYS A 86 10.82 -2.00 -3.02
CA LYS A 86 11.28 -1.44 -4.28
C LYS A 86 10.06 -1.13 -5.15
N CYS A 87 10.02 0.08 -5.68
CA CYS A 87 8.95 0.54 -6.55
C CYS A 87 9.49 0.68 -7.98
N THR A 88 8.82 0.05 -8.94
CA THR A 88 9.18 0.13 -10.36
C THR A 88 7.99 0.62 -11.16
N LEU A 89 8.27 1.36 -12.24
CA LEU A 89 7.26 1.82 -13.17
C LEU A 89 7.05 0.74 -14.24
N GLU A 90 5.81 0.24 -14.38
CA GLU A 90 5.47 -0.77 -15.38
C GLU A 90 4.81 -0.20 -16.62
N GLY A 91 4.39 1.04 -16.59
CA GLY A 91 3.70 1.70 -17.68
C GLY A 91 3.15 3.02 -17.20
N GLN A 92 2.43 3.73 -18.06
CA GLN A 92 1.86 5.02 -17.70
C GLN A 92 0.84 4.84 -16.56
N GLY A 93 1.12 5.46 -15.41
CA GLY A 93 0.25 5.39 -14.25
C GLY A 93 0.20 4.04 -13.56
N ARG A 94 1.07 3.09 -13.90
CA ARG A 94 1.10 1.77 -13.31
C ARG A 94 2.44 1.50 -12.63
N PHE A 95 2.39 1.18 -11.33
CA PHE A 95 3.56 0.99 -10.49
C PHE A 95 3.50 -0.37 -9.81
N ARG A 96 4.65 -1.05 -9.73
CA ARG A 96 4.79 -2.30 -8.98
C ARG A 96 5.65 -2.05 -7.76
N GLU A 97 5.14 -2.41 -6.59
CA GLU A 97 5.84 -2.29 -5.32
C GLU A 97 6.07 -3.68 -4.76
N HIS A 98 7.32 -4.06 -4.58
CA HIS A 98 7.67 -5.35 -3.98
C HIS A 98 8.17 -5.13 -2.57
N TYR A 99 7.63 -5.89 -1.63
CA TYR A 99 7.93 -5.80 -0.20
C TYR A 99 8.40 -7.16 0.31
N SER A 100 9.47 -7.18 1.10
CA SER A 100 9.99 -8.43 1.64
C SER A 100 10.69 -8.26 2.99
N ASN A 101 10.60 -9.30 3.81
CA ASN A 101 11.45 -9.53 4.98
C ASN A 101 11.66 -11.04 5.08
N ALA A 102 12.78 -11.52 4.56
CA ALA A 102 13.07 -12.95 4.52
C ALA A 102 13.17 -13.57 5.91
N ALA A 103 13.71 -12.84 6.90
CA ALA A 103 13.84 -13.33 8.27
C ALA A 103 12.49 -13.59 8.94
N GLN A 104 11.45 -12.84 8.55
CA GLN A 104 10.09 -13.00 9.07
C GLN A 104 9.20 -13.80 8.13
N GLY A 105 9.71 -14.25 7.00
CA GLY A 105 8.93 -14.97 6.01
C GLY A 105 7.85 -14.14 5.32
N VAL A 106 8.06 -12.82 5.23
CA VAL A 106 7.09 -11.90 4.62
C VAL A 106 7.52 -11.55 3.21
N GLU A 107 6.61 -11.71 2.25
CA GLU A 107 6.82 -11.27 0.88
C GLU A 107 5.46 -10.99 0.24
N PHE A 108 5.29 -9.81 -0.31
CA PHE A 108 4.09 -9.47 -1.09
C PHE A 108 4.41 -8.40 -2.13
N THR A 109 3.52 -8.30 -3.12
CA THR A 109 3.63 -7.32 -4.20
C THR A 109 2.34 -6.54 -4.31
N THR A 110 2.43 -5.23 -4.42
CA THR A 110 1.29 -4.36 -4.70
C THR A 110 1.47 -3.74 -6.06
N VAL A 111 0.48 -3.90 -6.93
CA VAL A 111 0.40 -3.19 -8.20
C VAL A 111 -0.60 -2.05 -8.03
N ARG A 112 -0.15 -0.85 -8.31
CA ARG A 112 -0.92 0.38 -8.12
C ARG A 112 -1.13 1.04 -9.46
N GLU A 113 -2.37 1.19 -9.88
CA GLU A 113 -2.72 1.76 -11.18
C GLU A 113 -3.60 2.98 -11.03
N VAL A 114 -3.17 4.11 -11.60
CA VAL A 114 -3.91 5.36 -11.58
C VAL A 114 -4.58 5.58 -12.93
N LYS A 115 -5.90 5.80 -12.90
CA LYS A 115 -6.70 6.18 -14.08
C LYS A 115 -7.56 7.36 -13.71
N GLY A 116 -7.20 8.56 -14.18
CA GLY A 116 -7.91 9.79 -13.83
C GLY A 116 -7.86 10.08 -12.35
N LYS A 117 -9.02 10.09 -11.71
CA LYS A 117 -9.16 10.35 -10.27
C LYS A 117 -9.35 9.08 -9.44
N THR A 118 -9.04 7.94 -10.00
CA THR A 118 -9.17 6.64 -9.34
C THR A 118 -7.82 5.94 -9.31
N MET A 119 -7.49 5.34 -8.17
CA MET A 119 -6.30 4.51 -8.00
C MET A 119 -6.72 3.15 -7.51
N LYS A 120 -6.38 2.10 -8.27
CA LYS A 120 -6.67 0.71 -7.91
C LYS A 120 -5.39 0.05 -7.44
N THR A 121 -5.44 -0.64 -6.33
CA THR A 121 -4.31 -1.43 -5.82
C THR A 121 -4.69 -2.90 -5.75
N GLU A 122 -3.79 -3.75 -6.23
CA GLU A 122 -3.90 -5.20 -6.10
C GLU A 122 -2.68 -5.70 -5.35
N THR A 123 -2.89 -6.26 -4.17
CA THR A 123 -1.82 -6.82 -3.35
C THR A 123 -1.90 -8.33 -3.39
N THR A 124 -0.80 -8.95 -3.79
CA THR A 124 -0.69 -10.40 -3.96
C THR A 124 0.40 -10.95 -3.05
N ALA A 125 0.09 -12.01 -2.34
CA ALA A 125 1.03 -12.75 -1.52
C ALA A 125 0.71 -14.23 -1.59
N LYS A 126 1.52 -15.06 -0.96
CA LYS A 126 1.21 -16.49 -0.83
C LYS A 126 -0.12 -16.64 -0.11
N GLY A 127 -1.07 -17.30 -0.74
CA GLY A 127 -2.40 -17.54 -0.19
C GLY A 127 -3.50 -16.63 -0.71
N GLY A 128 -3.21 -15.66 -1.56
CA GLY A 128 -4.26 -14.87 -2.16
C GLY A 128 -3.90 -13.49 -2.67
N CYS A 129 -4.94 -12.75 -2.99
CA CYS A 129 -4.85 -11.40 -3.52
C CYS A 129 -6.01 -10.57 -2.96
N MET A 130 -5.76 -9.30 -2.69
CA MET A 130 -6.83 -8.35 -2.34
C MET A 130 -6.79 -7.14 -3.25
N THR A 131 -7.94 -6.50 -3.43
CA THR A 131 -8.09 -5.29 -4.24
C THR A 131 -8.67 -4.17 -3.41
N GLN A 132 -8.08 -2.99 -3.53
CA GLN A 132 -8.59 -1.77 -2.91
C GLN A 132 -8.63 -0.65 -3.95
N VAL A 133 -9.58 0.25 -3.80
CA VAL A 133 -9.78 1.38 -4.72
C VAL A 133 -9.77 2.67 -3.90
N PHE A 134 -9.03 3.65 -4.41
CA PHE A 134 -8.93 4.97 -3.79
C PHE A 134 -9.43 6.01 -4.78
N ASN A 135 -10.09 7.04 -4.27
CA ASN A 135 -10.54 8.18 -5.06
C ASN A 135 -9.73 9.41 -4.69
N LYS A 136 -9.35 10.18 -5.70
CA LYS A 136 -8.60 11.42 -5.48
C LYS A 136 -9.50 12.47 -4.83
N VAL A 137 -8.97 13.08 -3.80
CA VAL A 137 -9.69 14.09 -3.02
C VAL A 137 -9.34 15.49 -3.49
#